data_56fe4e7b76b5dd2754cbba6d3c5d4952
#
_entry.id   56fe4e7b76b5dd2754cbba6d3c5d4952
#
_cell.length_a   1.000
_cell.length_b   1.000
_cell.length_c   1.000
_cell.angle_alpha   90.00
_cell.angle_beta   90.00
_cell.angle_gamma   90.00
#
_symmetry.space_group_name_H-M   'P 1'
#
loop_
_entity.id
_entity.type
_entity.pdbx_description
1 polymer ?
#
loop_
_entity_poly.entity_id
_entity_poly.type
_entity_poly.pdbx_seq_one_letter_code
_entity_poly.pdbx_strand_id
1 'polypeptide(L)'
;CIRDRDNSESPGFLRRLEKKNLFSAWNGKTLEEAEQLNVEAVSGATMSSDAIRGSVKRALEFYLERDGGGFDVDWMKLLQHALGGIVVLLALASMFRGSRMKRWRYVLQVSSVLILGFWSGYFVSLELLFNWLLNGVPWGARILLPVIAVLALACPLFLNKAYYCAYLCPFGAAQELVGKVRKKKIAPKGVWKNVFKYTRVIYFMVILALLLWGIPLELASLEPFPAFLLTAATGWVIALAVIFLLLSVFFARPWCNYFCPTGALLDILRKADTKAGSERRKKVIREFIALAIFLVILYFILR
;
A
#
# COMPACT_ATOMS: atom_id res chain seq x y z
N CYS A 1 14.28 7.78 24.81
CA CYS A 1 13.47 6.76 25.51
C CYS A 1 12.85 5.82 24.49
N ILE A 2 13.37 4.60 24.40
CA ILE A 2 12.79 3.57 23.51
C ILE A 2 11.55 3.03 24.25
N ARG A 3 10.36 3.38 23.74
CA ARG A 3 9.09 2.86 24.26
C ARG A 3 8.56 1.88 23.23
N ASP A 4 8.71 0.61 23.52
CA ASP A 4 8.05 -0.44 22.73
C ASP A 4 6.54 -0.42 23.08
N ARG A 5 5.70 -0.07 22.12
CA ARG A 5 4.24 0.01 22.32
C ARG A 5 3.53 -1.26 21.87
N ASP A 6 4.06 -1.92 20.82
CA ASP A 6 3.48 -3.13 20.25
C ASP A 6 4.59 -4.12 19.92
N ASN A 7 4.68 -5.19 20.68
CA ASN A 7 5.55 -6.30 20.36
C ASN A 7 4.74 -7.59 20.30
N SER A 8 5.10 -8.46 19.38
CA SER A 8 4.54 -9.81 19.24
C SER A 8 5.33 -10.85 20.05
N GLU A 9 6.29 -10.40 20.86
CA GLU A 9 7.14 -11.28 21.66
C GLU A 9 6.41 -11.87 22.86
N SER A 10 6.77 -13.09 23.20
CA SER A 10 6.23 -13.75 24.39
C SER A 10 6.63 -13.00 25.65
N PRO A 11 5.71 -12.77 26.63
CA PRO A 11 6.01 -12.05 27.87
C PRO A 11 7.20 -12.62 28.65
N GLY A 12 7.49 -13.91 28.49
CA GLY A 12 8.63 -14.56 29.11
C GLY A 12 9.98 -14.09 28.56
N PHE A 13 10.09 -13.78 27.27
CA PHE A 13 11.32 -13.25 26.66
C PHE A 13 11.56 -11.81 27.10
N LEU A 14 10.52 -10.97 27.10
CA LEU A 14 10.62 -9.58 27.55
C LEU A 14 11.06 -9.46 28.99
N ARG A 15 10.49 -10.25 29.91
CA ARG A 15 10.92 -10.28 31.32
C ARG A 15 12.39 -10.67 31.50
N ARG A 16 12.94 -11.56 30.65
CA ARG A 16 14.37 -11.90 30.68
C ARG A 16 15.24 -10.72 30.23
N LEU A 17 14.81 -10.00 29.20
CA LEU A 17 15.52 -8.80 28.72
C LEU A 17 15.53 -7.69 29.76
N GLU A 18 14.38 -7.45 30.41
CA GLU A 18 14.25 -6.49 31.52
C GLU A 18 15.10 -6.88 32.73
N LYS A 19 15.06 -8.15 33.17
CA LYS A 19 15.84 -8.67 34.31
C LYS A 19 17.35 -8.58 34.08
N LYS A 20 17.80 -8.64 32.83
CA LYS A 20 19.21 -8.48 32.42
C LYS A 20 19.55 -7.02 32.08
N ASN A 21 18.65 -6.07 32.32
CA ASN A 21 18.86 -4.65 32.08
C ASN A 21 19.29 -4.30 30.65
N LEU A 22 18.89 -5.11 29.65
CA LEU A 22 19.28 -4.86 28.25
C LEU A 22 18.85 -3.48 27.78
N PHE A 23 17.63 -3.05 28.12
CA PHE A 23 17.10 -1.75 27.71
C PHE A 23 17.80 -0.55 28.36
N SER A 24 18.40 -0.72 29.52
CA SER A 24 19.13 0.33 30.23
C SER A 24 20.61 0.40 29.87
N ALA A 25 21.13 -0.53 29.08
CA ALA A 25 22.53 -0.59 28.70
C ALA A 25 23.04 0.69 28.01
N TRP A 26 22.15 1.37 27.28
CA TRP A 26 22.44 2.62 26.56
C TRP A 26 22.07 3.89 27.33
N ASN A 27 21.43 3.79 28.51
CA ASN A 27 21.00 4.97 29.27
C ASN A 27 22.20 5.78 29.77
N GLY A 28 22.14 7.10 29.59
CA GLY A 28 23.15 8.05 30.04
C GLY A 28 24.46 8.05 29.22
N LYS A 29 24.50 7.35 28.07
CA LYS A 29 25.64 7.35 27.16
C LYS A 29 25.46 8.35 26.04
N THR A 30 26.57 8.90 25.57
CA THR A 30 26.58 9.74 24.34
C THR A 30 26.32 8.86 23.12
N LEU A 31 25.95 9.47 21.96
CA LEU A 31 25.72 8.74 20.73
C LEU A 31 26.94 7.94 20.27
N GLU A 32 28.12 8.53 20.36
CA GLU A 32 29.39 7.89 19.99
C GLU A 32 29.75 6.71 20.92
N GLU A 33 29.57 6.89 22.24
CA GLU A 33 29.76 5.82 23.21
C GLU A 33 28.75 4.69 23.06
N ALA A 34 27.50 5.02 22.69
CA ALA A 34 26.45 4.07 22.49
C ALA A 34 26.66 3.22 21.22
N GLU A 35 27.28 3.78 20.17
CA GLU A 35 27.63 3.07 18.94
C GLU A 35 28.72 2.01 19.18
N GLN A 36 29.73 2.38 19.95
CA GLN A 36 30.86 1.48 20.27
C GLN A 36 30.52 0.41 21.31
N LEU A 37 29.35 0.53 21.94
CA LEU A 37 28.94 -0.37 23.01
C LEU A 37 28.58 -1.76 22.46
N ASN A 38 29.40 -2.75 22.79
CA ASN A 38 29.08 -4.13 22.46
C ASN A 38 28.26 -4.76 23.59
N VAL A 39 26.96 -4.71 23.48
CA VAL A 39 26.01 -5.31 24.43
C VAL A 39 25.86 -6.79 24.11
N GLU A 40 26.10 -7.66 25.09
CA GLU A 40 25.98 -9.11 24.90
C GLU A 40 24.52 -9.55 24.73
N ALA A 41 24.31 -10.60 23.91
CA ALA A 41 23.00 -11.18 23.73
C ALA A 41 22.53 -11.89 25.00
N VAL A 42 21.27 -11.79 25.35
CA VAL A 42 20.69 -12.42 26.53
C VAL A 42 20.44 -13.90 26.27
N SER A 43 21.11 -14.77 27.02
CA SER A 43 20.90 -16.21 26.90
C SER A 43 19.43 -16.59 27.14
N GLY A 44 18.85 -17.37 26.21
CA GLY A 44 17.44 -17.76 26.22
C GLY A 44 16.47 -16.72 25.64
N ALA A 45 17.00 -15.58 25.16
CA ALA A 45 16.27 -14.57 24.37
C ALA A 45 17.20 -13.97 23.30
N THR A 46 18.06 -14.78 22.69
CA THR A 46 19.13 -14.33 21.80
C THR A 46 18.58 -13.64 20.57
N MET A 47 17.58 -14.21 19.89
CA MET A 47 16.99 -13.61 18.70
C MET A 47 16.36 -12.25 19.00
N SER A 48 15.61 -12.14 20.10
CA SER A 48 14.98 -10.87 20.51
C SER A 48 16.01 -9.81 20.91
N SER A 49 17.07 -10.21 21.63
CA SER A 49 18.17 -9.30 22.01
C SER A 49 18.96 -8.83 20.77
N ASP A 50 19.21 -9.70 19.79
CA ASP A 50 19.89 -9.35 18.54
C ASP A 50 19.07 -8.41 17.69
N ALA A 51 17.74 -8.61 17.62
CA ALA A 51 16.83 -7.70 16.92
C ALA A 51 16.83 -6.30 17.55
N ILE A 52 16.81 -6.21 18.88
CA ILE A 52 16.87 -4.93 19.61
C ILE A 52 18.22 -4.25 19.39
N ARG A 53 19.33 -4.97 19.55
CA ARG A 53 20.68 -4.44 19.29
C ARG A 53 20.83 -3.91 17.89
N GLY A 54 20.37 -4.69 16.88
CA GLY A 54 20.41 -4.27 15.48
C GLY A 54 19.53 -3.05 15.19
N SER A 55 18.41 -2.89 15.89
CA SER A 55 17.55 -1.72 15.76
C SER A 55 18.16 -0.47 16.39
N VAL A 56 18.74 -0.61 17.59
CA VAL A 56 19.45 0.48 18.27
C VAL A 56 20.67 0.91 17.47
N LYS A 57 21.49 -0.03 16.98
CA LYS A 57 22.65 0.28 16.16
C LYS A 57 22.28 1.04 14.90
N ARG A 58 21.29 0.61 14.16
CA ARG A 58 20.79 1.34 12.97
C ARG A 58 20.25 2.72 13.29
N ALA A 59 19.59 2.89 14.45
CA ALA A 59 19.14 4.19 14.89
C ALA A 59 20.31 5.12 15.24
N LEU A 60 21.33 4.61 15.92
CA LEU A 60 22.55 5.37 16.25
C LEU A 60 23.33 5.79 14.99
N GLU A 61 23.56 4.86 14.06
CA GLU A 61 24.17 5.14 12.76
C GLU A 61 23.39 6.27 12.02
N PHE A 62 22.07 6.18 12.00
CA PHE A 62 21.22 7.20 11.38
C PHE A 62 21.34 8.57 12.05
N TYR A 63 21.46 8.62 13.38
CA TYR A 63 21.64 9.89 14.11
C TYR A 63 23.04 10.46 13.95
N LEU A 64 24.08 9.62 13.98
CA LEU A 64 25.47 10.06 13.80
C LEU A 64 25.73 10.57 12.39
N GLU A 65 25.20 9.91 11.36
CA GLU A 65 25.22 10.40 9.98
C GLU A 65 24.52 11.76 9.85
N ARG A 66 23.47 12.01 10.64
CA ARG A 66 22.71 13.26 10.61
C ARG A 66 23.41 14.41 11.36
N ASP A 67 24.09 14.12 12.46
CA ASP A 67 24.85 15.14 13.22
C ASP A 67 26.23 15.43 12.61
N GLY A 68 26.74 14.56 11.74
CA GLY A 68 28.01 14.75 11.00
C GLY A 68 28.00 15.82 9.90
N GLY A 69 27.01 16.73 9.90
CA GLY A 69 27.07 18.03 9.21
C GLY A 69 27.17 18.03 7.68
N GLY A 70 27.09 16.92 7.03
CA GLY A 70 26.98 16.83 5.57
C GLY A 70 25.52 16.55 5.20
N PHE A 71 24.87 17.42 4.44
CA PHE A 71 23.71 17.05 3.62
C PHE A 71 24.24 16.07 2.56
N ASP A 72 24.45 14.82 2.93
CA ASP A 72 24.61 13.76 1.92
C ASP A 72 23.24 13.60 1.25
N VAL A 73 23.09 14.42 0.20
CA VAL A 73 21.94 14.30 -0.70
C VAL A 73 22.05 12.94 -1.34
N ASP A 74 21.25 12.00 -0.88
CA ASP A 74 21.12 10.69 -1.51
C ASP A 74 20.55 10.92 -2.93
N TRP A 75 21.47 11.13 -3.87
CA TRP A 75 21.15 11.42 -5.27
C TRP A 75 20.22 10.37 -5.88
N MET A 76 20.29 9.14 -5.38
CA MET A 76 19.42 8.06 -5.84
C MET A 76 17.97 8.31 -5.39
N LYS A 77 17.76 8.70 -4.14
CA LYS A 77 16.42 9.05 -3.63
C LYS A 77 15.88 10.31 -4.30
N LEU A 78 16.74 11.33 -4.49
CA LEU A 78 16.36 12.55 -5.20
C LEU A 78 15.91 12.23 -6.63
N LEU A 79 16.67 11.39 -7.34
CA LEU A 79 16.35 10.95 -8.70
C LEU A 79 15.02 10.17 -8.73
N GLN A 80 14.78 9.27 -7.77
CA GLN A 80 13.51 8.55 -7.64
C GLN A 80 12.33 9.50 -7.46
N HIS A 81 12.46 10.51 -6.60
CA HIS A 81 11.41 11.51 -6.37
C HIS A 81 11.18 12.38 -7.62
N ALA A 82 12.27 12.81 -8.28
CA ALA A 82 12.18 13.63 -9.49
C ALA A 82 11.51 12.87 -10.64
N LEU A 83 11.96 11.65 -10.94
CA LEU A 83 11.37 10.84 -12.01
C LEU A 83 9.94 10.42 -11.68
N GLY A 84 9.66 10.03 -10.43
CA GLY A 84 8.30 9.74 -9.98
C GLY A 84 7.39 10.97 -10.09
N GLY A 85 7.87 12.15 -9.71
CA GLY A 85 7.15 13.42 -9.86
C GLY A 85 6.82 13.74 -11.32
N ILE A 86 7.77 13.53 -12.23
CA ILE A 86 7.54 13.70 -13.67
C ILE A 86 6.44 12.76 -14.15
N VAL A 87 6.44 11.49 -13.74
CA VAL A 87 5.38 10.53 -14.11
C VAL A 87 4.01 10.98 -13.59
N VAL A 88 3.95 11.48 -12.35
CA VAL A 88 2.72 12.02 -11.75
C VAL A 88 2.19 13.22 -12.54
N LEU A 89 3.06 14.17 -12.91
CA LEU A 89 2.71 15.34 -13.69
C LEU A 89 2.24 14.97 -15.12
N LEU A 90 2.92 14.04 -15.77
CA LEU A 90 2.52 13.51 -17.08
C LEU A 90 1.17 12.80 -17.02
N ALA A 91 0.89 12.07 -15.95
CA ALA A 91 -0.39 11.44 -15.70
C ALA A 91 -1.50 12.48 -15.53
N LEU A 92 -1.26 13.56 -14.77
CA LEU A 92 -2.19 14.69 -14.64
C LEU A 92 -2.45 15.37 -15.98
N ALA A 93 -1.39 15.68 -16.73
CA ALA A 93 -1.53 16.27 -18.07
C ALA A 93 -2.34 15.37 -19.03
N SER A 94 -2.12 14.06 -18.97
CA SER A 94 -2.86 13.08 -19.79
C SER A 94 -4.33 13.02 -19.43
N MET A 95 -4.68 13.24 -18.16
CA MET A 95 -6.07 13.27 -17.67
C MET A 95 -6.86 14.45 -18.28
N PHE A 96 -6.20 15.61 -18.48
CA PHE A 96 -6.86 16.80 -19.04
C PHE A 96 -6.86 16.82 -20.58
N ARG A 97 -5.87 16.23 -21.22
CA ARG A 97 -5.68 16.29 -22.68
C ARG A 97 -6.45 15.22 -23.49
N GLY A 98 -7.09 14.26 -22.82
CA GLY A 98 -7.97 13.27 -23.44
C GLY A 98 -7.29 12.27 -24.39
N SER A 99 -8.08 11.68 -25.31
CA SER A 99 -7.67 10.51 -26.12
C SER A 99 -6.70 10.81 -27.28
N ARG A 100 -6.32 12.07 -27.51
CA ARG A 100 -5.40 12.46 -28.62
C ARG A 100 -3.98 11.90 -28.53
N MET A 101 -3.60 11.29 -27.39
CA MET A 101 -2.24 10.90 -27.10
C MET A 101 -2.08 9.39 -26.82
N LYS A 102 -2.54 8.53 -27.72
CA LYS A 102 -2.42 7.05 -27.55
C LYS A 102 -0.95 6.60 -27.33
N ARG A 103 0.03 7.21 -28.02
CA ARG A 103 1.46 6.90 -27.84
C ARG A 103 1.94 7.31 -26.43
N TRP A 104 1.53 8.49 -25.94
CA TRP A 104 1.89 8.96 -24.60
C TRP A 104 1.32 8.08 -23.49
N ARG A 105 0.11 7.56 -23.71
CA ARG A 105 -0.48 6.61 -22.74
C ARG A 105 0.36 5.33 -22.62
N TYR A 106 0.94 4.85 -23.72
CA TYR A 106 1.84 3.70 -23.70
C TYR A 106 3.12 4.02 -22.91
N VAL A 107 3.76 5.13 -23.21
CA VAL A 107 4.97 5.59 -22.50
C VAL A 107 4.68 5.75 -21.01
N LEU A 108 3.54 6.39 -20.66
CA LEU A 108 3.11 6.58 -19.29
C LEU A 108 2.89 5.24 -18.54
N GLN A 109 2.30 4.26 -19.21
CA GLN A 109 2.10 2.93 -18.62
C GLN A 109 3.43 2.22 -18.35
N VAL A 110 4.35 2.26 -19.32
CA VAL A 110 5.68 1.65 -19.14
C VAL A 110 6.44 2.36 -18.02
N SER A 111 6.48 3.69 -18.02
CA SER A 111 7.17 4.47 -16.97
C SER A 111 6.53 4.26 -15.58
N SER A 112 5.21 4.15 -15.50
CA SER A 112 4.52 3.83 -14.24
C SER A 112 4.93 2.45 -13.70
N VAL A 113 5.00 1.42 -14.55
CA VAL A 113 5.43 0.09 -14.14
C VAL A 113 6.90 0.08 -13.69
N LEU A 114 7.79 0.69 -14.47
CA LEU A 114 9.23 0.65 -14.18
C LEU A 114 9.62 1.57 -13.03
N ILE A 115 9.18 2.84 -13.05
CA ILE A 115 9.61 3.86 -12.09
C ILE A 115 8.80 3.74 -10.80
N LEU A 116 7.46 3.76 -10.87
CA LEU A 116 6.62 3.72 -9.67
C LEU A 116 6.48 2.31 -9.10
N GLY A 117 6.45 1.27 -9.96
CA GLY A 117 6.34 -0.12 -9.53
C GLY A 117 7.66 -0.67 -9.03
N PHE A 118 8.56 -1.01 -9.95
CA PHE A 118 9.78 -1.76 -9.62
C PHE A 118 10.84 -0.93 -8.89
N TRP A 119 11.05 0.33 -9.29
CA TRP A 119 12.15 1.11 -8.72
C TRP A 119 11.76 1.80 -7.40
N SER A 120 10.63 2.49 -7.37
CA SER A 120 10.25 3.31 -6.20
C SER A 120 9.30 2.61 -5.22
N GLY A 121 8.54 1.60 -5.69
CA GLY A 121 7.51 0.95 -4.88
C GLY A 121 6.40 1.90 -4.45
N TYR A 122 6.08 2.93 -5.26
CA TYR A 122 5.06 3.93 -4.97
C TYR A 122 3.69 3.47 -5.47
N PHE A 123 3.02 2.67 -4.69
CA PHE A 123 1.65 2.24 -4.98
C PHE A 123 0.74 2.51 -3.80
N VAL A 124 -0.48 2.94 -4.11
CA VAL A 124 -1.53 3.14 -3.11
C VAL A 124 -2.29 1.83 -2.96
N SER A 125 -2.09 1.18 -1.84
CA SER A 125 -2.79 -0.05 -1.42
C SER A 125 -3.75 0.26 -0.28
N LEU A 126 -4.67 -0.66 -0.01
CA LEU A 126 -5.53 -0.56 1.16
C LEU A 126 -4.70 -0.67 2.44
N GLU A 127 -3.70 -1.55 2.45
CA GLU A 127 -2.74 -1.70 3.54
C GLU A 127 -2.05 -0.38 3.88
N LEU A 128 -1.53 0.32 2.87
CA LEU A 128 -0.88 1.63 3.05
C LEU A 128 -1.81 2.63 3.73
N LEU A 129 -3.06 2.72 3.25
CA LEU A 129 -4.04 3.65 3.80
C LEU A 129 -4.38 3.32 5.26
N PHE A 130 -4.53 2.04 5.59
CA PHE A 130 -4.77 1.59 6.97
C PHE A 130 -3.56 1.84 7.86
N ASN A 131 -2.37 1.52 7.39
CA ASN A 131 -1.14 1.77 8.15
C ASN A 131 -0.99 3.28 8.47
N TRP A 132 -1.30 4.15 7.52
CA TRP A 132 -1.28 5.59 7.76
C TRP A 132 -2.37 6.08 8.71
N LEU A 133 -3.52 5.45 8.70
CA LEU A 133 -4.61 5.77 9.63
C LEU A 133 -4.22 5.44 11.08
N LEU A 134 -3.49 4.35 11.29
CA LEU A 134 -3.08 3.88 12.61
C LEU A 134 -1.79 4.55 13.11
N ASN A 135 -0.78 4.67 12.25
CA ASN A 135 0.57 5.09 12.60
C ASN A 135 0.93 6.52 12.15
N GLY A 136 0.02 7.19 11.43
CA GLY A 136 0.26 8.50 10.84
C GLY A 136 0.99 8.44 9.49
N VAL A 137 1.04 9.59 8.81
CA VAL A 137 1.64 9.71 7.46
C VAL A 137 3.12 10.08 7.58
N PRO A 138 4.05 9.31 7.01
CA PRO A 138 5.48 9.61 7.05
C PRO A 138 5.85 10.69 6.02
N TRP A 139 5.71 11.96 6.36
CA TRP A 139 5.97 13.09 5.46
C TRP A 139 7.46 13.27 5.12
N GLY A 140 8.38 12.81 5.99
CA GLY A 140 9.81 13.10 5.86
C GLY A 140 10.54 12.28 4.80
N ALA A 141 10.34 10.96 4.78
CA ALA A 141 11.20 10.05 4.02
C ALA A 141 10.74 9.80 2.56
N ARG A 142 9.42 9.87 2.29
CA ARG A 142 8.83 9.53 0.97
C ARG A 142 7.69 10.47 0.61
N ILE A 143 7.94 11.76 0.55
CA ILE A 143 6.91 12.81 0.33
C ILE A 143 6.04 12.57 -0.92
N LEU A 144 6.58 11.95 -1.96
CA LEU A 144 5.83 11.71 -3.21
C LEU A 144 4.69 10.69 -3.02
N LEU A 145 4.85 9.71 -2.13
CA LEU A 145 3.82 8.70 -1.89
C LEU A 145 2.56 9.27 -1.24
N PRO A 146 2.63 10.11 -0.18
CA PRO A 146 1.48 10.86 0.32
C PRO A 146 0.82 11.76 -0.73
N VAL A 147 1.62 12.44 -1.57
CA VAL A 147 1.08 13.26 -2.66
C VAL A 147 0.28 12.42 -3.65
N ILE A 148 0.80 11.25 -4.06
CA ILE A 148 0.09 10.31 -4.94
C ILE A 148 -1.21 9.85 -4.27
N ALA A 149 -1.20 9.51 -2.98
CA ALA A 149 -2.39 9.06 -2.27
C ALA A 149 -3.45 10.17 -2.15
N VAL A 150 -3.03 11.40 -1.82
CA VAL A 150 -3.94 12.56 -1.81
C VAL A 150 -4.56 12.78 -3.18
N LEU A 151 -3.78 12.74 -4.26
CA LEU A 151 -4.30 12.86 -5.63
C LEU A 151 -5.22 11.69 -5.99
N ALA A 152 -4.91 10.46 -5.55
CA ALA A 152 -5.73 9.28 -5.78
C ALA A 152 -7.12 9.41 -5.15
N LEU A 153 -7.23 10.05 -3.98
CA LEU A 153 -8.48 10.29 -3.27
C LEU A 153 -9.20 11.56 -3.77
N ALA A 154 -8.46 12.64 -3.99
CA ALA A 154 -9.02 13.94 -4.38
C ALA A 154 -9.59 13.94 -5.81
N CYS A 155 -8.89 13.33 -6.78
CA CYS A 155 -9.36 13.34 -8.16
C CYS A 155 -10.75 12.67 -8.37
N PRO A 156 -11.04 11.48 -7.80
CA PRO A 156 -12.38 10.91 -7.86
C PRO A 156 -13.43 11.78 -7.18
N LEU A 157 -13.07 12.40 -6.05
CA LEU A 157 -13.99 13.18 -5.23
C LEU A 157 -14.38 14.52 -5.90
N PHE A 158 -13.39 15.26 -6.41
CA PHE A 158 -13.60 16.61 -6.95
C PHE A 158 -13.78 16.65 -8.46
N LEU A 159 -13.01 15.83 -9.20
CA LEU A 159 -12.98 15.84 -10.67
C LEU A 159 -13.78 14.70 -11.31
N ASN A 160 -14.35 13.79 -10.51
CA ASN A 160 -15.10 12.62 -10.98
C ASN A 160 -14.28 11.69 -11.92
N LYS A 161 -12.96 11.74 -11.85
CA LYS A 161 -12.06 10.97 -12.72
C LYS A 161 -11.24 9.98 -11.89
N ALA A 162 -11.18 8.72 -12.35
CA ALA A 162 -10.36 7.68 -11.73
C ALA A 162 -8.87 7.87 -12.11
N TYR A 163 -8.25 8.96 -11.65
CA TYR A 163 -6.88 9.34 -11.99
C TYR A 163 -5.87 8.24 -11.69
N TYR A 164 -5.81 7.81 -10.43
CA TYR A 164 -4.83 6.81 -10.00
C TYR A 164 -4.98 5.48 -10.75
N CYS A 165 -6.18 4.90 -10.74
CA CYS A 165 -6.43 3.60 -11.36
C CYS A 165 -6.26 3.60 -12.89
N ALA A 166 -6.51 4.76 -13.54
CA ALA A 166 -6.45 4.86 -15.00
C ALA A 166 -5.05 5.17 -15.54
N TYR A 167 -4.23 5.91 -14.78
CA TYR A 167 -3.00 6.49 -15.30
C TYR A 167 -1.75 6.17 -14.47
N LEU A 168 -1.88 5.98 -13.15
CA LEU A 168 -0.73 5.90 -12.25
C LEU A 168 -0.49 4.51 -11.66
N CYS A 169 -1.55 3.72 -11.42
CA CYS A 169 -1.42 2.43 -10.76
C CYS A 169 -0.50 1.49 -11.56
N PRO A 170 0.67 1.06 -11.02
CA PRO A 170 1.62 0.22 -11.74
C PRO A 170 1.02 -1.12 -12.16
N PHE A 171 0.26 -1.76 -11.25
CA PHE A 171 -0.36 -3.05 -11.54
C PHE A 171 -1.48 -2.94 -12.60
N GLY A 172 -2.27 -1.86 -12.53
CA GLY A 172 -3.27 -1.56 -13.55
C GLY A 172 -2.64 -1.30 -14.93
N ALA A 173 -1.49 -0.61 -14.96
CA ALA A 173 -0.70 -0.38 -16.16
C ALA A 173 -0.13 -1.69 -16.73
N ALA A 174 0.46 -2.54 -15.87
CA ALA A 174 0.99 -3.84 -16.26
C ALA A 174 -0.10 -4.74 -16.87
N GLN A 175 -1.28 -4.82 -16.23
CA GLN A 175 -2.42 -5.56 -16.77
C GLN A 175 -2.89 -5.04 -18.14
N GLU A 176 -2.88 -3.71 -18.35
CA GLU A 176 -3.26 -3.13 -19.63
C GLU A 176 -2.21 -3.41 -20.71
N LEU A 177 -0.91 -3.35 -20.37
CA LEU A 177 0.19 -3.66 -21.29
C LEU A 177 0.13 -5.12 -21.74
N VAL A 178 0.06 -6.06 -20.82
CA VAL A 178 -0.10 -7.50 -21.11
C VAL A 178 -1.39 -7.74 -21.88
N GLY A 179 -2.43 -7.05 -21.51
CA GLY A 179 -3.72 -7.15 -22.18
C GLY A 179 -3.70 -6.74 -23.66
N LYS A 180 -2.72 -5.96 -24.13
CA LYS A 180 -2.62 -5.57 -25.56
C LYS A 180 -2.26 -6.72 -26.50
N VAL A 181 -1.73 -7.83 -25.97
CA VAL A 181 -1.42 -9.04 -26.75
C VAL A 181 -2.65 -9.55 -27.49
N ARG A 182 -3.81 -9.53 -26.86
CA ARG A 182 -5.06 -9.97 -27.49
C ARG A 182 -6.04 -8.80 -27.62
N LYS A 183 -6.42 -8.46 -28.86
CA LYS A 183 -7.32 -7.32 -29.14
C LYS A 183 -8.76 -7.60 -28.72
N LYS A 184 -9.27 -8.83 -28.90
CA LYS A 184 -10.65 -9.22 -28.53
C LYS A 184 -10.65 -9.73 -27.09
N LYS A 185 -11.25 -8.99 -26.17
CA LYS A 185 -11.41 -9.37 -24.75
C LYS A 185 -12.73 -10.10 -24.54
N ILE A 186 -12.71 -11.06 -23.63
CA ILE A 186 -13.89 -11.75 -23.16
C ILE A 186 -14.58 -10.83 -22.15
N ALA A 187 -15.78 -10.39 -22.46
CA ALA A 187 -16.63 -9.66 -21.51
C ALA A 187 -17.58 -10.63 -20.82
N PRO A 188 -17.67 -10.62 -19.49
CA PRO A 188 -18.65 -11.44 -18.77
C PRO A 188 -20.07 -11.05 -19.20
N LYS A 189 -20.90 -12.06 -19.54
CA LYS A 189 -22.28 -11.88 -19.96
C LYS A 189 -23.26 -12.45 -18.93
N GLY A 190 -24.51 -12.02 -18.96
CA GLY A 190 -25.58 -12.55 -18.10
C GLY A 190 -25.30 -12.36 -16.60
N VAL A 191 -25.57 -13.41 -15.83
CA VAL A 191 -25.43 -13.43 -14.37
C VAL A 191 -24.00 -13.13 -13.93
N TRP A 192 -23.00 -13.64 -14.66
CA TRP A 192 -21.57 -13.44 -14.34
C TRP A 192 -21.16 -11.97 -14.32
N LYS A 193 -21.77 -11.13 -15.16
CA LYS A 193 -21.53 -9.68 -15.15
C LYS A 193 -21.91 -9.07 -13.79
N ASN A 194 -23.00 -9.51 -13.21
CA ASN A 194 -23.45 -9.02 -11.91
C ASN A 194 -22.60 -9.59 -10.77
N VAL A 195 -22.27 -10.89 -10.81
CA VAL A 195 -21.39 -11.53 -9.83
C VAL A 195 -20.06 -10.77 -9.76
N PHE A 196 -19.34 -10.65 -10.85
CA PHE A 196 -18.06 -9.95 -10.89
C PHE A 196 -18.13 -8.46 -10.50
N LYS A 197 -19.27 -7.82 -10.72
CA LYS A 197 -19.48 -6.43 -10.32
C LYS A 197 -19.52 -6.28 -8.79
N TYR A 198 -20.12 -7.23 -8.09
CA TYR A 198 -20.24 -7.19 -6.63
C TYR A 198 -19.04 -7.82 -5.93
N THR A 199 -18.31 -8.75 -6.57
CA THR A 199 -17.14 -9.42 -5.97
C THR A 199 -16.15 -8.42 -5.38
N ARG A 200 -15.83 -7.33 -6.09
CA ARG A 200 -14.89 -6.31 -5.63
C ARG A 200 -15.36 -5.60 -4.36
N VAL A 201 -16.66 -5.28 -4.29
CA VAL A 201 -17.25 -4.63 -3.11
C VAL A 201 -17.32 -5.61 -1.95
N ILE A 202 -17.73 -6.86 -2.21
CA ILE A 202 -17.78 -7.91 -1.20
C ILE A 202 -16.39 -8.17 -0.64
N TYR A 203 -15.38 -8.30 -1.50
CA TYR A 203 -13.99 -8.50 -1.09
C TYR A 203 -13.48 -7.36 -0.19
N PHE A 204 -13.73 -6.11 -0.58
CA PHE A 204 -13.41 -4.94 0.24
C PHE A 204 -14.12 -4.96 1.60
N MET A 205 -15.41 -5.34 1.61
CA MET A 205 -16.19 -5.41 2.83
C MET A 205 -15.73 -6.53 3.77
N VAL A 206 -15.36 -7.69 3.21
CA VAL A 206 -14.80 -8.80 4.01
C VAL A 206 -13.49 -8.38 4.65
N ILE A 207 -12.58 -7.74 3.93
CA ILE A 207 -11.33 -7.23 4.50
C ILE A 207 -11.61 -6.23 5.62
N LEU A 208 -12.53 -5.28 5.40
CA LEU A 208 -12.90 -4.30 6.41
C LEU A 208 -13.51 -4.95 7.66
N ALA A 209 -14.36 -5.95 7.47
CA ALA A 209 -14.96 -6.71 8.56
C ALA A 209 -13.91 -7.43 9.41
N LEU A 210 -12.97 -8.12 8.76
CA LEU A 210 -11.91 -8.86 9.44
C LEU A 210 -10.98 -7.92 10.21
N LEU A 211 -10.69 -6.73 9.66
CA LEU A 211 -9.91 -5.70 10.35
C LEU A 211 -10.65 -5.14 11.58
N LEU A 212 -11.95 -4.88 11.46
CA LEU A 212 -12.77 -4.43 12.60
C LEU A 212 -12.89 -5.49 13.71
N TRP A 213 -12.80 -6.76 13.33
CA TRP A 213 -12.79 -7.88 14.28
C TRP A 213 -11.45 -8.04 15.00
N GLY A 214 -10.45 -7.23 14.64
CA GLY A 214 -9.12 -7.29 15.26
C GLY A 214 -8.32 -8.53 14.88
N ILE A 215 -8.70 -9.20 13.77
CA ILE A 215 -7.92 -10.32 13.26
C ILE A 215 -6.66 -9.75 12.59
N PRO A 216 -5.45 -10.16 13.01
CA PRO A 216 -4.21 -9.70 12.40
C PRO A 216 -4.11 -10.24 10.98
N LEU A 217 -4.58 -9.47 10.00
CA LEU A 217 -4.47 -9.80 8.59
C LEU A 217 -3.22 -9.16 8.02
N GLU A 218 -2.35 -9.96 7.46
CA GLU A 218 -1.31 -9.47 6.58
C GLU A 218 -1.93 -9.01 5.25
N LEU A 219 -2.43 -7.77 5.24
CA LEU A 219 -3.05 -7.18 4.06
C LEU A 219 -2.12 -7.20 2.83
N ALA A 220 -0.81 -7.12 3.07
CA ALA A 220 0.21 -7.24 2.02
C ALA A 220 0.10 -8.55 1.24
N SER A 221 -0.27 -9.65 1.90
CA SER A 221 -0.41 -10.97 1.28
C SER A 221 -1.70 -11.12 0.44
N LEU A 222 -2.66 -10.23 0.62
CA LEU A 222 -3.95 -10.25 -0.08
C LEU A 222 -3.97 -9.38 -1.35
N GLU A 223 -2.96 -8.53 -1.54
CA GLU A 223 -2.87 -7.63 -2.68
C GLU A 223 -1.64 -7.97 -3.55
N PRO A 224 -1.72 -7.93 -4.89
CA PRO A 224 -0.60 -8.25 -5.77
C PRO A 224 0.43 -7.11 -5.91
N PHE A 225 0.23 -5.98 -5.23
CA PHE A 225 1.12 -4.83 -5.33
C PHE A 225 2.54 -5.09 -4.78
N PRO A 226 2.71 -5.81 -3.64
CA PRO A 226 4.04 -6.13 -3.14
C PRO A 226 4.89 -6.98 -4.10
N ALA A 227 4.27 -7.64 -5.10
CA ALA A 227 5.01 -8.39 -6.12
C ALA A 227 6.01 -7.54 -6.92
N PHE A 228 5.84 -6.21 -6.98
CA PHE A 228 6.83 -5.31 -7.57
C PHE A 228 8.11 -5.22 -6.74
N LEU A 229 8.03 -5.47 -5.43
CA LEU A 229 9.17 -5.54 -4.52
C LEU A 229 9.64 -6.99 -4.42
N LEU A 230 10.26 -7.50 -5.48
CA LEU A 230 10.63 -8.92 -5.65
C LEU A 230 11.38 -9.51 -4.44
N THR A 231 12.16 -8.71 -3.75
CA THR A 231 12.94 -9.12 -2.57
C THR A 231 12.12 -9.24 -1.29
N ALA A 232 11.00 -8.52 -1.20
CA ALA A 232 10.14 -8.48 -0.01
C ALA A 232 8.82 -9.26 -0.19
N ALA A 233 8.49 -9.65 -1.43
CA ALA A 233 7.24 -10.34 -1.74
C ALA A 233 7.32 -11.83 -1.42
N THR A 234 6.28 -12.36 -0.77
CA THR A 234 6.12 -13.80 -0.60
C THR A 234 5.84 -14.48 -1.94
N GLY A 235 6.26 -15.74 -2.09
CA GLY A 235 6.04 -16.50 -3.33
C GLY A 235 4.56 -16.57 -3.76
N TRP A 236 3.64 -16.60 -2.80
CA TRP A 236 2.20 -16.55 -3.05
C TRP A 236 1.75 -15.25 -3.73
N VAL A 237 2.22 -14.10 -3.26
CA VAL A 237 1.89 -12.79 -3.83
C VAL A 237 2.41 -12.65 -5.26
N ILE A 238 3.61 -13.18 -5.53
CA ILE A 238 4.18 -13.23 -6.88
C ILE A 238 3.31 -14.12 -7.78
N ALA A 239 2.94 -15.32 -7.31
CA ALA A 239 2.07 -16.22 -8.06
C ALA A 239 0.71 -15.56 -8.37
N LEU A 240 0.10 -14.90 -7.39
CA LEU A 240 -1.15 -14.15 -7.54
C LEU A 240 -1.01 -13.08 -8.62
N ALA A 241 0.05 -12.28 -8.57
CA ALA A 241 0.32 -11.23 -9.55
C ALA A 241 0.46 -11.80 -10.97
N VAL A 242 1.24 -12.87 -11.13
CA VAL A 242 1.45 -13.54 -12.42
C VAL A 242 0.13 -14.11 -12.96
N ILE A 243 -0.67 -14.78 -12.14
CA ILE A 243 -1.98 -15.31 -12.54
C ILE A 243 -2.86 -14.18 -13.09
N PHE A 244 -2.98 -13.06 -12.37
CA PHE A 244 -3.80 -11.93 -12.83
C PHE A 244 -3.23 -11.24 -14.06
N LEU A 245 -1.92 -11.21 -14.24
CA LEU A 245 -1.30 -10.73 -15.47
C LEU A 245 -1.61 -11.65 -16.67
N LEU A 246 -1.53 -12.97 -16.50
CA LEU A 246 -1.91 -13.94 -17.54
C LEU A 246 -3.41 -13.84 -17.88
N LEU A 247 -4.27 -13.74 -16.87
CA LEU A 247 -5.70 -13.53 -17.08
C LEU A 247 -6.01 -12.23 -17.83
N SER A 248 -5.11 -11.22 -17.74
CA SER A 248 -5.27 -9.94 -18.45
C SER A 248 -5.15 -10.08 -19.98
N VAL A 249 -4.61 -11.20 -20.48
CA VAL A 249 -4.64 -11.52 -21.91
C VAL A 249 -6.08 -11.76 -22.38
N PHE A 250 -6.92 -12.39 -21.56
CA PHE A 250 -8.29 -12.76 -21.90
C PHE A 250 -9.31 -11.73 -21.43
N PHE A 251 -9.16 -11.20 -20.22
CA PHE A 251 -10.07 -10.26 -19.59
C PHE A 251 -9.45 -8.85 -19.49
N ALA A 252 -10.28 -7.82 -19.55
CA ALA A 252 -9.80 -6.45 -19.38
C ALA A 252 -9.53 -6.15 -17.91
N ARG A 253 -8.25 -6.05 -17.50
CA ARG A 253 -7.81 -5.70 -16.14
C ARG A 253 -8.55 -6.49 -15.05
N PRO A 254 -8.40 -7.84 -14.99
CA PRO A 254 -9.23 -8.68 -14.14
C PRO A 254 -9.09 -8.34 -12.65
N TRP A 255 -7.89 -8.08 -12.12
CA TRP A 255 -7.73 -7.65 -10.75
C TRP A 255 -8.44 -6.31 -10.48
N CYS A 256 -8.09 -5.27 -11.25
CA CYS A 256 -8.61 -3.92 -11.03
C CYS A 256 -10.14 -3.84 -11.12
N ASN A 257 -10.75 -4.61 -12.01
CA ASN A 257 -12.19 -4.55 -12.23
C ASN A 257 -13.00 -5.42 -11.27
N TYR A 258 -12.42 -6.53 -10.76
CA TYR A 258 -13.21 -7.54 -10.05
C TYR A 258 -12.76 -7.82 -8.62
N PHE A 259 -11.51 -7.52 -8.26
CA PHE A 259 -10.97 -7.89 -6.95
C PHE A 259 -10.37 -6.71 -6.18
N CYS A 260 -9.81 -5.70 -6.84
CA CYS A 260 -9.06 -4.62 -6.18
C CYS A 260 -9.89 -3.86 -5.12
N PRO A 261 -9.54 -3.96 -3.82
CA PRO A 261 -10.29 -3.28 -2.76
C PRO A 261 -10.04 -1.77 -2.78
N THR A 262 -8.81 -1.34 -3.07
CA THR A 262 -8.48 0.09 -3.26
C THR A 262 -9.30 0.70 -4.40
N GLY A 263 -9.47 -0.05 -5.52
CA GLY A 263 -10.32 0.38 -6.62
C GLY A 263 -11.80 0.47 -6.22
N ALA A 264 -12.30 -0.39 -5.32
CA ALA A 264 -13.66 -0.30 -4.79
C ALA A 264 -13.85 0.99 -3.99
N LEU A 265 -12.91 1.31 -3.10
CA LEU A 265 -12.90 2.53 -2.30
C LEU A 265 -12.94 3.79 -3.20
N LEU A 266 -12.06 3.85 -4.20
CA LEU A 266 -11.99 5.00 -5.12
C LEU A 266 -13.26 5.17 -5.98
N ASP A 267 -13.91 4.07 -6.36
CA ASP A 267 -15.19 4.13 -7.08
C ASP A 267 -16.35 4.62 -6.19
N ILE A 268 -16.33 4.32 -4.90
CA ILE A 268 -17.31 4.84 -3.93
C ILE A 268 -17.17 6.36 -3.80
N LEU A 269 -15.93 6.85 -3.77
CA LEU A 269 -15.62 8.29 -3.67
C LEU A 269 -15.99 9.06 -4.95
N ARG A 270 -16.02 8.38 -6.09
CA ARG A 270 -16.29 9.02 -7.37
C ARG A 270 -17.73 9.57 -7.44
N LYS A 271 -17.90 10.87 -7.74
CA LYS A 271 -19.20 11.48 -7.97
C LYS A 271 -19.83 10.90 -9.24
N ALA A 272 -21.13 10.69 -9.20
CA ALA A 272 -21.87 10.25 -10.38
C ALA A 272 -22.40 11.45 -11.17
N ASP A 273 -22.07 11.55 -12.44
CA ASP A 273 -22.48 12.66 -13.31
C ASP A 273 -23.93 12.55 -13.79
N THR A 274 -24.54 11.37 -13.69
CA THR A 274 -25.91 11.12 -14.14
C THR A 274 -26.83 10.77 -12.98
N LYS A 275 -28.15 11.09 -13.10
CA LYS A 275 -29.15 10.70 -12.10
C LYS A 275 -29.08 9.20 -11.76
N ALA A 276 -28.96 8.34 -12.79
CA ALA A 276 -28.82 6.90 -12.61
C ALA A 276 -27.52 6.51 -11.87
N GLY A 277 -26.42 7.20 -12.12
CA GLY A 277 -25.16 7.00 -11.42
C GLY A 277 -25.21 7.49 -9.97
N SER A 278 -25.92 8.61 -9.72
CA SER A 278 -26.15 9.14 -8.37
C SER A 278 -26.97 8.17 -7.53
N GLU A 279 -28.06 7.65 -8.06
CA GLU A 279 -28.88 6.65 -7.38
C GLU A 279 -28.14 5.35 -7.12
N ARG A 280 -27.31 4.90 -8.07
CA ARG A 280 -26.46 3.73 -7.88
C ARG A 280 -25.45 3.95 -6.76
N ARG A 281 -24.82 5.13 -6.68
CA ARG A 281 -23.88 5.49 -5.62
C ARG A 281 -24.58 5.50 -4.26
N LYS A 282 -25.74 6.16 -4.17
CA LYS A 282 -26.57 6.18 -2.93
C LYS A 282 -26.90 4.75 -2.48
N LYS A 283 -27.27 3.87 -3.43
CA LYS A 283 -27.55 2.47 -3.14
C LYS A 283 -26.31 1.76 -2.57
N VAL A 284 -25.15 1.88 -3.22
CA VAL A 284 -23.89 1.27 -2.75
C VAL A 284 -23.48 1.81 -1.37
N ILE A 285 -23.56 3.12 -1.14
CA ILE A 285 -23.26 3.74 0.15
C ILE A 285 -24.23 3.24 1.23
N ARG A 286 -25.52 3.14 0.94
CA ARG A 286 -26.52 2.63 1.86
C ARG A 286 -26.28 1.17 2.22
N GLU A 287 -25.98 0.33 1.23
CA GLU A 287 -25.63 -1.09 1.44
C GLU A 287 -24.34 -1.21 2.27
N PHE A 288 -23.35 -0.33 2.01
CA PHE A 288 -22.12 -0.25 2.79
C PHE A 288 -22.37 0.13 4.24
N ILE A 289 -23.15 1.19 4.48
CA ILE A 289 -23.51 1.65 5.83
C ILE A 289 -24.31 0.56 6.55
N ALA A 290 -25.29 -0.06 5.90
CA ALA A 290 -26.09 -1.12 6.49
C ALA A 290 -25.24 -2.32 6.92
N LEU A 291 -24.29 -2.73 6.07
CA LEU A 291 -23.36 -3.82 6.40
C LEU A 291 -22.39 -3.42 7.52
N ALA A 292 -21.87 -2.20 7.50
CA ALA A 292 -20.98 -1.70 8.56
C ALA A 292 -21.72 -1.68 9.91
N ILE A 293 -22.96 -1.20 9.94
CA ILE A 293 -23.80 -1.22 11.14
C ILE A 293 -24.05 -2.67 11.59
N PHE A 294 -24.41 -3.56 10.68
CA PHE A 294 -24.61 -4.98 10.97
C PHE A 294 -23.36 -5.61 11.59
N LEU A 295 -22.18 -5.34 11.03
CA LEU A 295 -20.91 -5.85 11.55
C LEU A 295 -20.56 -5.29 12.93
N VAL A 296 -20.84 -4.00 13.18
CA VAL A 296 -20.67 -3.40 14.51
C VAL A 296 -21.62 -4.05 15.52
N ILE A 297 -22.88 -4.25 15.16
CA ILE A 297 -23.86 -4.93 16.03
C ILE A 297 -23.40 -6.37 16.30
N LEU A 298 -22.98 -7.10 15.26
CA LEU A 298 -22.47 -8.47 15.39
C LEU A 298 -21.25 -8.53 16.30
N TYR A 299 -20.33 -7.58 16.17
CA TYR A 299 -19.16 -7.45 17.06
C TYR A 299 -19.57 -7.27 18.53
N PHE A 300 -20.55 -6.40 18.81
CA PHE A 300 -21.06 -6.20 20.18
C PHE A 300 -21.83 -7.41 20.75
N ILE A 301 -22.49 -8.20 19.90
CA ILE A 301 -23.22 -9.39 20.33
C ILE A 301 -22.25 -10.56 20.63
N LEU A 302 -21.16 -10.66 19.89
CA LEU A 302 -20.20 -11.77 20.01
C LEU A 302 -19.06 -11.51 21.01
N ARG A 303 -18.96 -10.29 21.54
CA ARG A 303 -18.02 -9.90 22.58
C ARG A 303 -18.69 -9.92 23.96
#